data_d3e1aea822898f151d53c568366f4d8e
#
_entry.id   d3e1aea822898f151d53c568366f4d8e
#
_cell.length_a   1.000
_cell.length_b   1.000
_cell.length_c   1.000
_cell.angle_alpha   90.00
_cell.angle_beta   90.00
_cell.angle_gamma   90.00
#
_symmetry.space_group_name_H-M   'P 1'
#
loop_
_entity.id
_entity.type
_entity.pdbx_description
1 polymer ?
#
loop_
_entity_poly.entity_id
_entity_poly.type
_entity_poly.pdbx_seq_one_letter_code
_entity_poly.pdbx_strand_id
1 'polypeptide(L)'
;LFYISIVVVLLIDMFQVKSRLACILVAGLIVSFPTTTSTFAYMFTADGYMAAFLLSVLGVYLTYKIKHGIWAGIVCIGLSMGTYQAYISVTLVVIMMIVIMDMMFEGKSFKQMFLDDWKYLILVLGGAIFYKVVDSIINAYYGITLTSYQGIGSMGILTLGQYKQALHKTLSCLADLWYLKTGIQEANHYAYANLIVILFVAATTVFLVIKNRVYKDIPGVIVTFLAAGLLPVVAFAVNFVSADVTYHTLMEMAVCFVYILLLLYIERGKWEKKAGKLWKAAGLLALVYLVYYNTINANLAYNSMNLSYQKSYAVCSNILDRIQDLDEYPQTTKVAMMGTYHAYSGGVEDLHPDIMGVSQDIYLEGDYHYIAMWNYCFGLGFALTSGEEKDAIRATEEYQNMAVYPAKGSVRVINNTIVVKFE
;
A
#
# COMPACT_ATOMS: atom_id res chain seq x y z
N LEU A 1 10.23 -3.41 9.76
CA LEU A 1 11.34 -4.17 9.14
C LEU A 1 11.40 -5.63 9.60
N PHE A 2 11.23 -5.93 10.88
CA PHE A 2 11.26 -7.30 11.42
C PHE A 2 10.27 -8.22 10.69
N TYR A 3 9.01 -7.84 10.56
CA TYR A 3 7.99 -8.62 9.83
C TYR A 3 8.35 -8.85 8.36
N ILE A 4 8.85 -7.82 7.68
CA ILE A 4 9.30 -7.93 6.28
C ILE A 4 10.45 -8.94 6.15
N SER A 5 11.41 -8.93 7.08
CA SER A 5 12.52 -9.88 7.08
C SER A 5 12.04 -11.34 7.17
N ILE A 6 11.04 -11.60 8.01
CA ILE A 6 10.44 -12.93 8.12
C ILE A 6 9.73 -13.30 6.81
N VAL A 7 8.95 -12.39 6.21
CA VAL A 7 8.30 -12.62 4.90
C VAL A 7 9.31 -13.02 3.84
N VAL A 8 10.43 -12.29 3.75
CA VAL A 8 11.52 -12.60 2.79
C VAL A 8 12.04 -14.02 3.00
N VAL A 9 12.31 -14.41 4.26
CA VAL A 9 12.79 -15.76 4.60
C VAL A 9 11.76 -16.82 4.23
N LEU A 10 10.48 -16.60 4.53
CA LEU A 10 9.39 -17.53 4.18
C LEU A 10 9.28 -17.71 2.66
N LEU A 11 9.38 -16.64 1.87
CA LEU A 11 9.34 -16.72 0.40
C LEU A 11 10.55 -17.44 -0.17
N ILE A 12 11.76 -17.15 0.33
CA ILE A 12 12.99 -17.82 -0.08
C ILE A 12 12.88 -19.33 0.18
N ASP A 13 12.42 -19.74 1.34
CA ASP A 13 12.25 -21.16 1.68
C ASP A 13 11.10 -21.80 0.90
N MET A 14 9.95 -21.12 0.79
CA MET A 14 8.78 -21.63 0.05
C MET A 14 9.13 -21.96 -1.39
N PHE A 15 9.77 -21.01 -2.09
CA PHE A 15 10.12 -21.16 -3.50
C PHE A 15 11.54 -21.70 -3.75
N GLN A 16 12.26 -22.09 -2.68
CA GLN A 16 13.60 -22.69 -2.73
C GLN A 16 14.59 -21.82 -3.54
N VAL A 17 14.62 -20.52 -3.28
CA VAL A 17 15.57 -19.59 -3.88
C VAL A 17 16.97 -19.86 -3.33
N LYS A 18 17.93 -20.17 -4.19
CA LYS A 18 19.29 -20.63 -3.77
C LYS A 18 20.39 -19.60 -4.03
N SER A 19 20.25 -18.80 -5.08
CA SER A 19 21.23 -17.78 -5.44
C SER A 19 21.23 -16.63 -4.46
N ARG A 20 22.40 -16.24 -3.94
CA ARG A 20 22.55 -15.08 -3.05
C ARG A 20 21.98 -13.80 -3.67
N LEU A 21 22.26 -13.58 -4.97
CA LEU A 21 21.73 -12.42 -5.68
C LEU A 21 20.20 -12.44 -5.73
N ALA A 22 19.60 -13.61 -5.98
CA ALA A 22 18.14 -13.74 -5.99
C ALA A 22 17.55 -13.47 -4.61
N CYS A 23 18.15 -13.95 -3.52
CA CYS A 23 17.72 -13.63 -2.16
C CYS A 23 17.76 -12.12 -1.88
N ILE A 24 18.85 -11.45 -2.29
CA ILE A 24 19.00 -10.00 -2.16
C ILE A 24 17.94 -9.27 -2.99
N LEU A 25 17.61 -9.74 -4.18
CA LEU A 25 16.59 -9.12 -5.04
C LEU A 25 15.18 -9.32 -4.49
N VAL A 26 14.83 -10.47 -3.89
CA VAL A 26 13.54 -10.65 -3.18
C VAL A 26 13.42 -9.61 -2.06
N ALA A 27 14.46 -9.50 -1.23
CA ALA A 27 14.47 -8.50 -0.15
C ALA A 27 14.41 -7.07 -0.69
N GLY A 28 15.23 -6.76 -1.70
CA GLY A 28 15.28 -5.44 -2.32
C GLY A 28 13.94 -5.01 -2.93
N LEU A 29 13.28 -5.92 -3.67
CA LEU A 29 11.96 -5.65 -4.27
C LEU A 29 10.92 -5.31 -3.20
N ILE A 30 10.84 -6.07 -2.11
CA ILE A 30 9.84 -5.85 -1.06
C ILE A 30 10.14 -4.58 -0.25
N VAL A 31 11.41 -4.39 0.16
CA VAL A 31 11.79 -3.26 1.03
C VAL A 31 11.72 -1.92 0.30
N SER A 32 12.09 -1.88 -0.99
CA SER A 32 12.08 -0.65 -1.78
C SER A 32 10.74 -0.38 -2.48
N PHE A 33 9.78 -1.31 -2.42
CA PHE A 33 8.49 -1.17 -3.11
C PHE A 33 7.70 0.03 -2.55
N PRO A 34 7.01 0.81 -3.41
CA PRO A 34 6.29 2.02 -2.99
C PRO A 34 5.33 1.83 -1.82
N THR A 35 4.65 0.67 -1.73
CA THR A 35 3.79 0.33 -0.60
C THR A 35 4.53 0.31 0.74
N THR A 36 5.78 -0.16 0.76
CA THR A 36 6.60 -0.14 1.98
C THR A 36 6.89 1.31 2.40
N THR A 37 7.26 2.17 1.45
CA THR A 37 7.48 3.60 1.70
C THR A 37 6.20 4.28 2.19
N SER A 38 5.07 4.02 1.53
CA SER A 38 3.76 4.53 1.94
C SER A 38 3.37 4.06 3.35
N THR A 39 3.66 2.80 3.70
CA THR A 39 3.40 2.30 5.05
C THR A 39 4.19 3.07 6.11
N PHE A 40 5.43 3.44 5.83
CA PHE A 40 6.23 4.24 6.75
C PHE A 40 5.82 5.71 6.81
N ALA A 41 5.05 6.22 5.86
CA ALA A 41 4.39 7.52 5.99
C ALA A 41 3.27 7.49 7.06
N TYR A 42 2.69 6.32 7.32
CA TYR A 42 1.65 6.10 8.34
C TYR A 42 2.21 5.31 9.53
N MET A 43 3.20 5.85 10.20
CA MET A 43 3.95 5.19 11.29
C MET A 43 3.08 4.60 12.39
N PHE A 44 1.94 5.23 12.71
CA PHE A 44 1.03 4.79 13.76
C PHE A 44 0.27 3.49 13.43
N THR A 45 0.24 3.05 12.17
CA THR A 45 -0.39 1.80 11.71
C THR A 45 0.62 0.85 11.05
N ALA A 46 1.88 1.26 10.92
CA ALA A 46 2.88 0.56 10.13
C ALA A 46 3.18 -0.86 10.64
N ASP A 47 3.21 -1.06 11.94
CA ASP A 47 3.40 -2.37 12.58
C ASP A 47 2.23 -3.30 12.32
N GLY A 48 0.99 -2.82 12.45
CA GLY A 48 -0.22 -3.56 12.14
C GLY A 48 -0.27 -3.99 10.67
N TYR A 49 0.00 -3.07 9.74
CA TYR A 49 0.03 -3.40 8.31
C TYR A 49 1.11 -4.43 7.97
N MET A 50 2.31 -4.28 8.52
CA MET A 50 3.38 -5.24 8.26
C MET A 50 3.14 -6.60 8.95
N ALA A 51 2.47 -6.63 10.10
CA ALA A 51 2.01 -7.87 10.73
C ALA A 51 0.96 -8.57 9.87
N ALA A 52 -0.02 -7.83 9.32
CA ALA A 52 -1.02 -8.38 8.40
C ALA A 52 -0.37 -8.92 7.11
N PHE A 53 0.64 -8.24 6.57
CA PHE A 53 1.45 -8.72 5.46
C PHE A 53 2.16 -10.04 5.79
N LEU A 54 2.80 -10.13 6.94
CA LEU A 54 3.41 -11.38 7.40
C LEU A 54 2.37 -12.50 7.53
N LEU A 55 1.23 -12.24 8.16
CA LEU A 55 0.17 -13.24 8.37
C LEU A 55 -0.40 -13.74 7.05
N SER A 56 -0.54 -12.88 6.03
CA SER A 56 -1.02 -13.26 4.69
C SER A 56 -0.07 -14.28 4.02
N VAL A 57 1.24 -14.07 4.10
CA VAL A 57 2.24 -14.99 3.54
C VAL A 57 2.42 -16.23 4.42
N LEU A 58 2.45 -16.06 5.74
CA LEU A 58 2.60 -17.16 6.71
C LEU A 58 1.46 -18.17 6.59
N GLY A 59 0.21 -17.71 6.40
CA GLY A 59 -0.94 -18.59 6.22
C GLY A 59 -0.79 -19.52 5.02
N VAL A 60 -0.30 -18.99 3.89
CA VAL A 60 0.02 -19.80 2.71
C VAL A 60 1.20 -20.72 2.97
N TYR A 61 2.27 -20.23 3.58
CA TYR A 61 3.46 -20.99 3.92
C TYR A 61 3.15 -22.20 4.79
N LEU A 62 2.38 -22.04 5.88
CA LEU A 62 1.96 -23.11 6.77
C LEU A 62 1.15 -24.17 6.03
N THR A 63 0.23 -23.75 5.16
CA THR A 63 -0.58 -24.66 4.34
C THR A 63 0.26 -25.42 3.30
N TYR A 64 1.31 -24.79 2.77
CA TYR A 64 2.22 -25.37 1.78
C TYR A 64 3.20 -26.38 2.40
N LYS A 65 3.85 -26.02 3.50
CA LYS A 65 4.99 -26.75 4.06
C LYS A 65 4.62 -27.71 5.18
N ILE A 66 3.57 -27.45 5.96
CA ILE A 66 3.30 -28.17 7.20
C ILE A 66 2.07 -29.07 7.04
N LYS A 67 2.22 -30.35 7.39
CA LYS A 67 1.09 -31.28 7.44
C LYS A 67 0.02 -30.75 8.41
N HIS A 68 -1.21 -30.63 7.95
CA HIS A 68 -2.33 -29.99 8.69
C HIS A 68 -2.13 -28.50 9.01
N GLY A 69 -1.15 -27.82 8.40
CA GLY A 69 -0.90 -26.38 8.57
C GLY A 69 -2.05 -25.48 8.09
N ILE A 70 -3.00 -26.03 7.32
CA ILE A 70 -4.16 -25.30 6.83
C ILE A 70 -5.00 -24.66 7.96
N TRP A 71 -5.14 -25.32 9.12
CA TRP A 71 -5.91 -24.76 10.23
C TRP A 71 -5.28 -23.52 10.83
N ALA A 72 -3.97 -23.56 11.05
CA ALA A 72 -3.21 -22.36 11.45
C ALA A 72 -3.19 -21.33 10.34
N GLY A 73 -3.12 -21.77 9.08
CA GLY A 73 -3.22 -20.90 7.91
C GLY A 73 -4.53 -20.11 7.85
N ILE A 74 -5.68 -20.77 8.09
CA ILE A 74 -6.99 -20.13 8.16
C ILE A 74 -7.02 -19.02 9.21
N VAL A 75 -6.48 -19.27 10.39
CA VAL A 75 -6.39 -18.26 11.46
C VAL A 75 -5.49 -17.10 11.02
N CYS A 76 -4.32 -17.38 10.43
CA CYS A 76 -3.43 -16.34 9.93
C CYS A 76 -4.11 -15.46 8.87
N ILE A 77 -4.79 -16.05 7.88
CA ILE A 77 -5.48 -15.29 6.83
C ILE A 77 -6.62 -14.46 7.43
N GLY A 78 -7.41 -15.04 8.34
CA GLY A 78 -8.50 -14.30 8.98
C GLY A 78 -8.02 -13.12 9.82
N LEU A 79 -6.92 -13.28 10.58
CA LEU A 79 -6.29 -12.19 11.33
C LEU A 79 -5.67 -11.14 10.40
N SER A 80 -5.05 -11.56 9.29
CA SER A 80 -4.56 -10.63 8.26
C SER A 80 -5.68 -9.77 7.70
N MET A 81 -6.82 -10.38 7.33
CA MET A 81 -7.99 -9.66 6.84
C MET A 81 -8.59 -8.74 7.91
N GLY A 82 -8.62 -9.16 9.16
CA GLY A 82 -9.13 -8.35 10.28
C GLY A 82 -8.25 -7.14 10.59
N THR A 83 -6.95 -7.21 10.28
CA THR A 83 -6.02 -6.10 10.47
C THR A 83 -5.96 -5.19 9.24
N TYR A 84 -5.86 -5.76 8.02
CA TYR A 84 -5.85 -5.00 6.78
C TYR A 84 -6.32 -5.85 5.60
N GLN A 85 -7.56 -5.68 5.17
CA GLN A 85 -8.21 -6.52 4.15
C GLN A 85 -7.48 -6.53 2.79
N ALA A 86 -6.77 -5.47 2.44
CA ALA A 86 -6.05 -5.39 1.16
C ALA A 86 -5.02 -6.51 0.96
N TYR A 87 -4.49 -7.08 2.07
CA TYR A 87 -3.50 -8.16 1.97
C TYR A 87 -4.07 -9.53 1.59
N ILE A 88 -5.40 -9.69 1.44
CA ILE A 88 -5.96 -10.85 0.76
C ILE A 88 -5.42 -10.98 -0.67
N SER A 89 -5.14 -9.86 -1.34
CA SER A 89 -4.49 -9.83 -2.65
C SER A 89 -3.13 -10.52 -2.64
N VAL A 90 -2.32 -10.30 -1.59
CA VAL A 90 -1.01 -10.98 -1.41
C VAL A 90 -1.20 -12.49 -1.26
N THR A 91 -2.14 -12.91 -0.41
CA THR A 91 -2.46 -14.34 -0.22
C THR A 91 -2.80 -15.00 -1.57
N LEU A 92 -3.68 -14.40 -2.34
CA LEU A 92 -4.13 -14.94 -3.63
C LEU A 92 -3.00 -14.99 -4.65
N VAL A 93 -2.19 -13.94 -4.75
CA VAL A 93 -1.05 -13.88 -5.68
C VAL A 93 0.00 -14.93 -5.33
N VAL A 94 0.34 -15.12 -4.04
CA VAL A 94 1.29 -16.17 -3.62
C VAL A 94 0.77 -17.56 -3.96
N ILE A 95 -0.53 -17.83 -3.76
CA ILE A 95 -1.17 -19.09 -4.17
C ILE A 95 -1.04 -19.29 -5.68
N MET A 96 -1.37 -18.26 -6.49
CA MET A 96 -1.23 -18.34 -7.94
C MET A 96 0.20 -18.60 -8.38
N MET A 97 1.19 -17.99 -7.70
CA MET A 97 2.60 -18.29 -7.96
C MET A 97 2.94 -19.74 -7.68
N ILE A 98 2.42 -20.35 -6.62
CA ILE A 98 2.60 -21.80 -6.34
C ILE A 98 2.05 -22.61 -7.51
N VAL A 99 0.81 -22.37 -7.93
CA VAL A 99 0.16 -23.06 -9.06
C VAL A 99 1.02 -22.94 -10.34
N ILE A 100 1.49 -21.72 -10.66
CA ILE A 100 2.34 -21.50 -11.83
C ILE A 100 3.66 -22.28 -11.73
N MET A 101 4.30 -22.26 -10.56
CA MET A 101 5.57 -22.96 -10.35
C MET A 101 5.41 -24.48 -10.42
N ASP A 102 4.35 -25.03 -9.86
CA ASP A 102 4.02 -26.45 -9.90
C ASP A 102 3.79 -26.94 -11.34
N MET A 103 3.02 -26.19 -12.13
CA MET A 103 2.79 -26.52 -13.53
C MET A 103 4.03 -26.39 -14.40
N MET A 104 4.85 -25.38 -14.15
CA MET A 104 6.02 -25.11 -14.99
C MET A 104 7.27 -25.93 -14.66
N PHE A 105 7.49 -26.24 -13.39
CA PHE A 105 8.79 -26.76 -12.94
C PHE A 105 8.72 -28.12 -12.23
N GLU A 106 7.59 -28.45 -11.58
CA GLU A 106 7.45 -29.74 -10.89
C GLU A 106 6.88 -30.84 -11.79
N GLY A 107 6.48 -30.47 -13.02
CA GLY A 107 5.96 -31.44 -14.03
C GLY A 107 4.62 -32.05 -13.64
N LYS A 108 3.87 -31.41 -12.74
CA LYS A 108 2.52 -31.86 -12.36
C LYS A 108 1.55 -31.76 -13.53
N SER A 109 0.71 -32.78 -13.71
CA SER A 109 -0.45 -32.65 -14.60
C SER A 109 -1.52 -31.78 -13.95
N PHE A 110 -2.43 -31.21 -14.75
CA PHE A 110 -3.60 -30.46 -14.26
C PHE A 110 -4.35 -31.20 -13.14
N LYS A 111 -4.58 -32.53 -13.32
CA LYS A 111 -5.28 -33.33 -12.31
C LYS A 111 -4.53 -33.39 -10.99
N GLN A 112 -3.20 -33.58 -11.03
CA GLN A 112 -2.36 -33.62 -9.83
C GLN A 112 -2.35 -32.26 -9.14
N MET A 113 -2.13 -31.18 -9.89
CA MET A 113 -2.18 -29.81 -9.37
C MET A 113 -3.53 -29.55 -8.69
N PHE A 114 -4.66 -29.86 -9.35
CA PHE A 114 -5.98 -29.63 -8.79
C PHE A 114 -6.19 -30.41 -7.48
N LEU A 115 -5.74 -31.66 -7.40
CA LEU A 115 -5.86 -32.50 -6.20
C LEU A 115 -4.95 -32.02 -5.04
N ASP A 116 -3.80 -31.43 -5.37
CA ASP A 116 -2.85 -30.93 -4.35
C ASP A 116 -3.24 -29.54 -3.85
N ASP A 117 -3.78 -28.69 -4.73
CA ASP A 117 -3.92 -27.25 -4.52
C ASP A 117 -5.34 -26.80 -4.13
N TRP A 118 -6.37 -27.67 -4.26
CA TRP A 118 -7.72 -27.31 -3.81
C TRP A 118 -7.79 -26.88 -2.33
N LYS A 119 -6.81 -27.31 -1.50
CA LYS A 119 -6.65 -26.89 -0.11
C LYS A 119 -6.53 -25.36 0.02
N TYR A 120 -6.00 -24.67 -0.99
CA TYR A 120 -5.89 -23.22 -0.97
C TYR A 120 -7.25 -22.54 -1.12
N LEU A 121 -8.20 -23.13 -1.79
CA LEU A 121 -9.58 -22.66 -1.81
C LEU A 121 -10.19 -22.71 -0.41
N ILE A 122 -9.97 -23.84 0.32
CA ILE A 122 -10.39 -23.97 1.73
C ILE A 122 -9.68 -22.94 2.61
N LEU A 123 -8.38 -22.70 2.39
CA LEU A 123 -7.61 -21.71 3.14
C LEU A 123 -8.23 -20.32 3.01
N VAL A 124 -8.50 -19.87 1.78
CA VAL A 124 -9.05 -18.54 1.51
C VAL A 124 -10.49 -18.39 2.04
N LEU A 125 -11.36 -19.36 1.72
CA LEU A 125 -12.74 -19.35 2.20
C LEU A 125 -12.84 -19.49 3.72
N GLY A 126 -12.04 -20.39 4.31
CA GLY A 126 -11.97 -20.56 5.76
C GLY A 126 -11.46 -19.30 6.46
N GLY A 127 -10.43 -18.65 5.92
CA GLY A 127 -9.91 -17.38 6.43
C GLY A 127 -10.95 -16.24 6.36
N ALA A 128 -11.68 -16.15 5.25
CA ALA A 128 -12.74 -15.15 5.11
C ALA A 128 -13.91 -15.39 6.08
N ILE A 129 -14.31 -16.67 6.25
CA ILE A 129 -15.34 -17.05 7.23
C ILE A 129 -14.87 -16.75 8.65
N PHE A 130 -13.63 -17.14 9.00
CA PHE A 130 -13.04 -16.86 10.32
C PHE A 130 -13.04 -15.35 10.60
N TYR A 131 -12.54 -14.54 9.66
CA TYR A 131 -12.58 -13.08 9.76
C TYR A 131 -14.00 -12.59 10.04
N LYS A 132 -14.98 -13.01 9.22
CA LYS A 132 -16.35 -12.51 9.35
C LYS A 132 -17.03 -12.91 10.66
N VAL A 133 -16.76 -14.12 11.15
CA VAL A 133 -17.26 -14.60 12.45
C VAL A 133 -16.67 -13.76 13.59
N VAL A 134 -15.34 -13.57 13.62
CA VAL A 134 -14.65 -12.78 14.64
C VAL A 134 -15.11 -11.32 14.61
N ASP A 135 -15.17 -10.70 13.43
CA ASP A 135 -15.67 -9.35 13.21
C ASP A 135 -17.09 -9.18 13.76
N SER A 136 -18.00 -10.11 13.41
CA SER A 136 -19.38 -10.07 13.89
C SER A 136 -19.50 -10.21 15.41
N ILE A 137 -18.69 -11.08 16.03
CA ILE A 137 -18.67 -11.25 17.50
C ILE A 137 -18.17 -9.98 18.19
N ILE A 138 -17.08 -9.40 17.70
CA ILE A 138 -16.50 -8.16 18.28
C ILE A 138 -17.47 -7.00 18.14
N ASN A 139 -18.05 -6.79 16.95
CA ASN A 139 -19.01 -5.72 16.72
C ASN A 139 -20.27 -5.87 17.59
N ALA A 140 -20.77 -7.08 17.75
CA ALA A 140 -21.91 -7.36 18.64
C ALA A 140 -21.57 -7.13 20.11
N TYR A 141 -20.38 -7.56 20.57
CA TYR A 141 -19.97 -7.40 21.96
C TYR A 141 -19.76 -5.94 22.37
N TYR A 142 -19.17 -5.13 21.50
CA TYR A 142 -18.90 -3.72 21.77
C TYR A 142 -20.00 -2.78 21.28
N GLY A 143 -21.04 -3.27 20.63
CA GLY A 143 -22.11 -2.43 20.06
C GLY A 143 -21.65 -1.49 18.95
N ILE A 144 -20.62 -1.90 18.18
CA ILE A 144 -20.03 -1.07 17.13
C ILE A 144 -20.91 -1.12 15.87
N THR A 145 -21.28 0.05 15.36
CA THR A 145 -21.89 0.19 14.03
C THR A 145 -20.80 0.47 13.01
N LEU A 146 -20.73 -0.35 11.95
CA LEU A 146 -19.75 -0.16 10.88
C LEU A 146 -20.01 1.15 10.14
N THR A 147 -18.94 1.91 9.89
CA THR A 147 -19.00 3.13 9.10
C THR A 147 -19.04 2.80 7.59
N SER A 148 -19.47 3.77 6.78
CA SER A 148 -19.41 3.67 5.32
C SER A 148 -18.01 3.94 4.74
N TYR A 149 -17.02 4.23 5.60
CA TYR A 149 -15.65 4.53 5.16
C TYR A 149 -15.08 3.38 4.33
N GLN A 150 -14.60 3.70 3.11
CA GLN A 150 -14.01 2.73 2.15
C GLN A 150 -14.93 1.51 1.85
N GLY A 151 -16.24 1.66 2.05
CA GLY A 151 -17.21 0.59 1.80
C GLY A 151 -17.15 -0.58 2.78
N ILE A 152 -16.57 -0.40 3.99
CA ILE A 152 -16.43 -1.47 5.01
C ILE A 152 -17.76 -2.13 5.34
N GLY A 153 -18.85 -1.35 5.45
CA GLY A 153 -20.17 -1.86 5.76
C GLY A 153 -20.82 -2.74 4.67
N SER A 154 -20.37 -2.64 3.41
CA SER A 154 -20.92 -3.35 2.25
C SER A 154 -19.94 -4.37 1.63
N MET A 155 -18.83 -4.70 2.30
CA MET A 155 -17.83 -5.61 1.79
C MET A 155 -18.36 -7.01 1.48
N GLY A 156 -17.97 -7.54 0.31
CA GLY A 156 -18.27 -8.88 -0.14
C GLY A 156 -19.66 -9.05 -0.79
N ILE A 157 -20.49 -8.01 -0.83
CA ILE A 157 -21.83 -8.03 -1.45
C ILE A 157 -21.85 -7.07 -2.63
N LEU A 158 -21.33 -7.50 -3.78
CA LEU A 158 -21.28 -6.70 -5.00
C LEU A 158 -22.33 -7.16 -6.00
N THR A 159 -22.98 -6.20 -6.66
CA THR A 159 -23.82 -6.45 -7.85
C THR A 159 -22.95 -6.70 -9.08
N LEU A 160 -23.53 -7.30 -10.13
CA LEU A 160 -22.83 -7.54 -11.41
C LEU A 160 -22.28 -6.23 -12.01
N GLY A 161 -23.02 -5.13 -11.87
CA GLY A 161 -22.58 -3.80 -12.31
C GLY A 161 -21.34 -3.32 -11.56
N GLN A 162 -21.28 -3.52 -10.24
CA GLN A 162 -20.13 -3.18 -9.40
C GLN A 162 -18.91 -4.04 -9.72
N TYR A 163 -19.07 -5.35 -10.03
CA TYR A 163 -17.96 -6.18 -10.51
C TYR A 163 -17.38 -5.66 -11.83
N LYS A 164 -18.22 -5.21 -12.78
CA LYS A 164 -17.77 -4.59 -14.02
C LYS A 164 -16.98 -3.29 -13.75
N GLN A 165 -17.47 -2.47 -12.81
CA GLN A 165 -16.78 -1.25 -12.39
C GLN A 165 -15.44 -1.56 -11.71
N ALA A 166 -15.39 -2.55 -10.82
CA ALA A 166 -14.17 -3.02 -10.16
C ALA A 166 -13.12 -3.50 -11.18
N LEU A 167 -13.55 -4.24 -12.22
CA LEU A 167 -12.66 -4.66 -13.30
C LEU A 167 -12.12 -3.47 -14.09
N HIS A 168 -12.99 -2.52 -14.46
CA HIS A 168 -12.54 -1.30 -15.18
C HIS A 168 -11.54 -0.50 -14.34
N LYS A 169 -11.81 -0.31 -13.04
CA LYS A 169 -10.92 0.35 -12.10
C LYS A 169 -9.57 -0.37 -12.01
N THR A 170 -9.59 -1.69 -11.87
CA THR A 170 -8.36 -2.50 -11.83
C THR A 170 -7.53 -2.36 -13.10
N LEU A 171 -8.18 -2.41 -14.27
CA LEU A 171 -7.49 -2.20 -15.54
C LEU A 171 -6.93 -0.78 -15.68
N SER A 172 -7.62 0.22 -15.14
CA SER A 172 -7.09 1.59 -15.07
C SER A 172 -5.84 1.67 -14.18
N CYS A 173 -5.88 1.10 -12.97
CA CYS A 173 -4.71 1.08 -12.08
C CYS A 173 -3.51 0.35 -12.71
N LEU A 174 -3.75 -0.78 -13.40
CA LEU A 174 -2.69 -1.49 -14.12
C LEU A 174 -2.13 -0.66 -15.27
N ALA A 175 -2.99 0.06 -16.00
CA ALA A 175 -2.56 0.94 -17.08
C ALA A 175 -1.69 2.10 -16.54
N ASP A 176 -2.07 2.67 -15.41
CA ASP A 176 -1.31 3.74 -14.75
C ASP A 176 0.06 3.21 -14.27
N LEU A 177 0.06 2.05 -13.58
CA LEU A 177 1.28 1.44 -13.05
C LEU A 177 2.30 1.09 -14.15
N TRP A 178 1.82 0.62 -15.31
CA TRP A 178 2.68 0.21 -16.42
C TRP A 178 2.76 1.22 -17.56
N TYR A 179 2.49 2.48 -17.26
CA TYR A 179 2.67 3.61 -18.20
C TYR A 179 1.76 3.60 -19.44
N LEU A 180 0.59 3.04 -19.32
CA LEU A 180 -0.40 3.10 -20.41
C LEU A 180 -1.33 4.31 -20.29
N LYS A 181 -1.33 4.99 -19.13
CA LYS A 181 -1.92 6.30 -18.87
C LYS A 181 -0.94 7.16 -18.10
N THR A 182 -0.84 8.39 -18.52
CA THR A 182 0.04 9.40 -17.91
C THR A 182 -0.57 9.99 -16.64
N GLY A 183 -0.43 9.29 -15.53
CA GLY A 183 -0.55 9.90 -14.20
C GLY A 183 0.81 10.00 -13.52
N ILE A 184 1.78 9.23 -14.01
CA ILE A 184 3.18 9.38 -13.61
C ILE A 184 3.75 10.44 -14.54
N GLN A 185 4.03 11.59 -13.97
CA GLN A 185 4.67 12.71 -14.66
C GLN A 185 5.78 12.24 -15.57
N GLU A 186 5.76 12.74 -16.78
CA GLU A 186 6.76 12.66 -17.84
C GLU A 186 7.69 11.44 -17.77
N ALA A 187 7.78 10.71 -18.85
CA ALA A 187 8.64 9.55 -19.12
C ALA A 187 9.75 9.32 -18.08
N ASN A 188 9.38 8.91 -16.88
CA ASN A 188 10.36 8.68 -15.84
C ASN A 188 10.90 7.25 -15.93
N HIS A 189 12.12 7.08 -15.53
CA HIS A 189 12.80 5.79 -15.58
C HIS A 189 12.11 4.70 -14.75
N TYR A 190 11.31 5.07 -13.76
CA TYR A 190 10.52 4.15 -12.95
C TYR A 190 9.42 3.45 -13.77
N ALA A 191 8.68 4.19 -14.58
CA ALA A 191 7.65 3.64 -15.46
C ALA A 191 8.27 2.68 -16.51
N TYR A 192 9.40 3.06 -17.10
CA TYR A 192 10.13 2.16 -18.01
C TYR A 192 10.63 0.91 -17.31
N ALA A 193 11.14 1.00 -16.06
CA ALA A 193 11.59 -0.15 -15.31
C ALA A 193 10.44 -1.15 -15.07
N ASN A 194 9.27 -0.65 -14.66
CA ASN A 194 8.07 -1.47 -14.49
C ASN A 194 7.65 -2.14 -15.81
N LEU A 195 7.55 -1.38 -16.90
CA LEU A 195 7.17 -1.92 -18.22
C LEU A 195 8.15 -2.98 -18.72
N ILE A 196 9.45 -2.75 -18.59
CA ILE A 196 10.49 -3.71 -19.01
C ILE A 196 10.32 -5.02 -18.23
N VAL A 197 10.15 -4.97 -16.92
CA VAL A 197 10.03 -6.16 -16.09
C VAL A 197 8.76 -6.95 -16.42
N ILE A 198 7.61 -6.29 -16.62
CA ILE A 198 6.38 -7.00 -16.97
C ILE A 198 6.46 -7.66 -18.35
N LEU A 199 7.12 -7.02 -19.32
CA LEU A 199 7.37 -7.63 -20.63
C LEU A 199 8.28 -8.85 -20.51
N PHE A 200 9.31 -8.82 -19.63
CA PHE A 200 10.14 -9.99 -19.32
C PHE A 200 9.33 -11.10 -18.67
N VAL A 201 8.41 -10.79 -17.72
CA VAL A 201 7.50 -11.79 -17.11
C VAL A 201 6.69 -12.48 -18.21
N ALA A 202 6.01 -11.72 -19.06
CA ALA A 202 5.16 -12.27 -20.13
C ALA A 202 5.95 -13.13 -21.13
N ALA A 203 7.07 -12.60 -21.64
CA ALA A 203 7.91 -13.31 -22.60
C ALA A 203 8.53 -14.58 -21.99
N THR A 204 8.98 -14.52 -20.73
CA THR A 204 9.56 -15.67 -20.02
C THR A 204 8.49 -16.73 -19.74
N THR A 205 7.26 -16.34 -19.40
CA THR A 205 6.13 -17.28 -19.25
C THR A 205 5.92 -18.09 -20.53
N VAL A 206 5.77 -17.42 -21.67
CA VAL A 206 5.60 -18.08 -22.97
C VAL A 206 6.79 -18.98 -23.29
N PHE A 207 8.00 -18.49 -23.11
CA PHE A 207 9.22 -19.27 -23.37
C PHE A 207 9.29 -20.53 -22.50
N LEU A 208 9.00 -20.44 -21.20
CA LEU A 208 9.07 -21.59 -20.29
C LEU A 208 7.94 -22.60 -20.55
N VAL A 209 6.73 -22.17 -20.90
CA VAL A 209 5.65 -23.07 -21.32
C VAL A 209 6.07 -23.93 -22.51
N ILE A 210 6.74 -23.32 -23.50
CA ILE A 210 7.25 -24.03 -24.68
C ILE A 210 8.44 -24.94 -24.30
N LYS A 211 9.40 -24.41 -23.56
CA LYS A 211 10.64 -25.13 -23.19
C LYS A 211 10.36 -26.35 -22.31
N ASN A 212 9.53 -26.20 -21.31
CA ASN A 212 9.20 -27.25 -20.34
C ASN A 212 8.06 -28.17 -20.84
N ARG A 213 7.60 -27.95 -22.08
CA ARG A 213 6.57 -28.75 -22.76
C ARG A 213 5.24 -28.82 -22.00
N VAL A 214 4.89 -27.77 -21.26
CA VAL A 214 3.60 -27.66 -20.53
C VAL A 214 2.44 -27.80 -21.51
N TYR A 215 2.60 -27.38 -22.78
CA TYR A 215 1.61 -27.49 -23.83
C TYR A 215 1.15 -28.92 -24.15
N LYS A 216 1.83 -29.96 -23.65
CA LYS A 216 1.38 -31.35 -23.79
C LYS A 216 0.19 -31.69 -22.90
N ASP A 217 -0.02 -30.94 -21.83
CA ASP A 217 -1.21 -30.99 -20.98
C ASP A 217 -2.08 -29.74 -21.28
N ILE A 218 -3.07 -29.91 -22.17
CA ILE A 218 -3.91 -28.78 -22.61
C ILE A 218 -4.61 -28.08 -21.45
N PRO A 219 -5.26 -28.78 -20.48
CA PRO A 219 -5.79 -28.11 -19.30
C PRO A 219 -4.71 -27.39 -18.48
N GLY A 220 -3.54 -28.00 -18.33
CA GLY A 220 -2.42 -27.41 -17.60
C GLY A 220 -1.89 -26.12 -18.23
N VAL A 221 -1.79 -26.08 -19.56
CA VAL A 221 -1.37 -24.84 -20.24
C VAL A 221 -2.40 -23.73 -20.12
N ILE A 222 -3.70 -24.08 -20.20
CA ILE A 222 -4.77 -23.09 -20.01
C ILE A 222 -4.70 -22.49 -18.61
N VAL A 223 -4.57 -23.33 -17.56
CA VAL A 223 -4.45 -22.86 -16.18
C VAL A 223 -3.20 -22.01 -15.99
N THR A 224 -2.07 -22.40 -16.56
CA THR A 224 -0.81 -21.63 -16.47
C THR A 224 -0.96 -20.23 -17.07
N PHE A 225 -1.54 -20.12 -18.27
CA PHE A 225 -1.76 -18.82 -18.91
C PHE A 225 -2.84 -18.00 -18.20
N LEU A 226 -3.91 -18.63 -17.71
CA LEU A 226 -4.92 -17.95 -16.90
C LEU A 226 -4.33 -17.45 -15.59
N ALA A 227 -3.56 -18.27 -14.88
CA ALA A 227 -2.91 -17.87 -13.63
C ALA A 227 -1.91 -16.74 -13.87
N ALA A 228 -1.02 -16.85 -14.86
CA ALA A 228 -0.04 -15.81 -15.16
C ALA A 228 -0.69 -14.51 -15.67
N GLY A 229 -1.74 -14.61 -16.50
CA GLY A 229 -2.45 -13.45 -17.06
C GLY A 229 -3.37 -12.76 -16.04
N LEU A 230 -3.99 -13.52 -15.14
CA LEU A 230 -4.84 -12.97 -14.08
C LEU A 230 -4.06 -12.53 -12.85
N LEU A 231 -2.81 -12.95 -12.67
CA LEU A 231 -2.02 -12.62 -11.51
C LEU A 231 -1.93 -11.10 -11.28
N PRO A 232 -1.67 -10.25 -12.29
CA PRO A 232 -1.73 -8.80 -12.13
C PRO A 232 -3.12 -8.29 -11.71
N VAL A 233 -4.20 -8.86 -12.24
CA VAL A 233 -5.58 -8.47 -11.89
C VAL A 233 -5.89 -8.85 -10.44
N VAL A 234 -5.47 -10.04 -10.01
CA VAL A 234 -5.65 -10.54 -8.63
C VAL A 234 -4.81 -9.75 -7.62
N ALA A 235 -3.71 -9.14 -8.04
CA ALA A 235 -2.98 -8.20 -7.19
C ALA A 235 -3.85 -7.02 -6.72
N PHE A 236 -4.95 -6.72 -7.43
CA PHE A 236 -5.95 -5.72 -7.09
C PHE A 236 -7.26 -6.33 -6.56
N ALA A 237 -7.21 -7.52 -5.97
CA ALA A 237 -8.41 -8.25 -5.53
C ALA A 237 -9.28 -7.45 -4.56
N VAL A 238 -8.73 -6.51 -3.80
CA VAL A 238 -9.48 -5.62 -2.90
C VAL A 238 -10.58 -4.83 -3.63
N ASN A 239 -10.38 -4.46 -4.89
CA ASN A 239 -11.39 -3.78 -5.70
C ASN A 239 -12.65 -4.63 -5.92
N PHE A 240 -12.50 -5.96 -5.88
CA PHE A 240 -13.60 -6.93 -6.04
C PHE A 240 -14.24 -7.32 -4.71
N VAL A 241 -13.72 -6.84 -3.59
CA VAL A 241 -14.28 -7.04 -2.24
C VAL A 241 -15.11 -5.83 -1.82
N SER A 242 -14.71 -4.61 -2.22
CA SER A 242 -15.45 -3.37 -1.94
C SER A 242 -15.49 -2.48 -3.19
N ALA A 243 -16.70 -2.10 -3.62
CA ALA A 243 -16.90 -1.20 -4.76
C ALA A 243 -16.44 0.23 -4.47
N ASP A 244 -16.61 0.67 -3.22
CA ASP A 244 -16.37 2.05 -2.78
C ASP A 244 -14.94 2.29 -2.28
N VAL A 245 -14.06 1.28 -2.35
CA VAL A 245 -12.66 1.43 -1.94
C VAL A 245 -11.94 2.44 -2.83
N THR A 246 -11.27 3.42 -2.25
CA THR A 246 -10.32 4.26 -2.98
C THR A 246 -8.97 3.54 -2.98
N TYR A 247 -8.60 2.96 -4.13
CA TYR A 247 -7.34 2.24 -4.27
C TYR A 247 -6.16 3.21 -4.25
N HIS A 248 -5.13 2.88 -3.47
CA HIS A 248 -3.95 3.72 -3.29
C HIS A 248 -2.71 2.87 -2.97
N THR A 249 -1.53 3.49 -2.96
CA THR A 249 -0.22 2.83 -2.86
C THR A 249 -0.07 1.88 -1.65
N LEU A 250 -0.74 2.13 -0.52
CA LEU A 250 -0.74 1.21 0.63
C LEU A 250 -1.30 -0.18 0.31
N MET A 251 -2.13 -0.31 -0.74
CA MET A 251 -2.80 -1.56 -1.12
C MET A 251 -2.04 -2.35 -2.20
N GLU A 252 -0.94 -1.81 -2.74
CA GLU A 252 -0.26 -2.33 -3.94
C GLU A 252 0.77 -3.43 -3.67
N MET A 253 1.01 -3.84 -2.42
CA MET A 253 2.07 -4.80 -2.08
C MET A 253 2.01 -6.09 -2.91
N ALA A 254 0.82 -6.55 -3.29
CA ALA A 254 0.64 -7.75 -4.10
C ALA A 254 1.25 -7.63 -5.50
N VAL A 255 1.36 -6.42 -6.06
CA VAL A 255 1.99 -6.18 -7.38
C VAL A 255 3.49 -6.52 -7.35
N CYS A 256 4.17 -6.32 -6.23
CA CYS A 256 5.58 -6.69 -6.05
C CYS A 256 5.85 -8.16 -6.40
N PHE A 257 4.89 -9.04 -6.15
CA PHE A 257 5.00 -10.48 -6.40
C PHE A 257 4.99 -10.83 -7.90
N VAL A 258 4.43 -9.97 -8.75
CA VAL A 258 4.54 -10.11 -10.22
C VAL A 258 6.02 -10.03 -10.64
N TYR A 259 6.78 -9.15 -10.00
CA TYR A 259 8.21 -9.00 -10.27
C TYR A 259 9.03 -10.14 -9.65
N ILE A 260 8.64 -10.60 -8.45
CA ILE A 260 9.25 -11.78 -7.82
C ILE A 260 9.04 -13.02 -8.70
N LEU A 261 7.91 -13.15 -9.39
CA LEU A 261 7.67 -14.26 -10.33
C LEU A 261 8.74 -14.33 -11.43
N LEU A 262 9.15 -13.19 -12.00
CA LEU A 262 10.28 -13.18 -12.95
C LEU A 262 11.55 -13.73 -12.33
N LEU A 263 11.85 -13.33 -11.11
CA LEU A 263 13.03 -13.83 -10.39
C LEU A 263 12.98 -15.35 -10.20
N LEU A 264 11.82 -15.90 -9.83
CA LEU A 264 11.62 -17.34 -9.69
C LEU A 264 11.79 -18.08 -11.03
N TYR A 265 11.29 -17.53 -12.12
CA TYR A 265 11.52 -18.07 -13.47
C TYR A 265 12.99 -18.10 -13.83
N ILE A 266 13.72 -17.04 -13.50
CA ILE A 266 15.16 -16.94 -13.74
C ILE A 266 15.93 -17.94 -12.87
N GLU A 267 15.55 -18.12 -11.62
CA GLU A 267 16.23 -19.01 -10.67
C GLU A 267 15.98 -20.48 -10.98
N ARG A 268 14.72 -20.86 -11.29
CA ARG A 268 14.32 -22.25 -11.55
C ARG A 268 14.56 -22.69 -13.00
N GLY A 269 14.63 -21.76 -13.93
CA GLY A 269 14.85 -22.04 -15.36
C GLY A 269 16.26 -22.58 -15.64
N LYS A 270 16.36 -23.65 -16.45
CA LYS A 270 17.65 -24.19 -16.93
C LYS A 270 18.15 -23.35 -18.10
N TRP A 271 19.10 -22.46 -17.87
CA TRP A 271 19.63 -21.50 -18.87
C TRP A 271 21.01 -21.92 -19.39
N GLU A 272 21.08 -23.09 -20.08
CA GLU A 272 22.36 -23.69 -20.48
C GLU A 272 22.95 -23.04 -21.76
N LYS A 273 22.07 -22.74 -22.74
CA LYS A 273 22.48 -22.15 -24.02
C LYS A 273 22.89 -20.68 -23.85
N LYS A 274 23.83 -20.18 -24.71
CA LYS A 274 24.31 -18.79 -24.67
C LYS A 274 23.18 -17.77 -24.68
N ALA A 275 22.16 -17.93 -25.53
CA ALA A 275 20.99 -17.06 -25.57
C ALA A 275 20.18 -17.09 -24.24
N GLY A 276 20.03 -18.26 -23.61
CA GLY A 276 19.38 -18.38 -22.31
C GLY A 276 20.16 -17.71 -21.19
N LYS A 277 21.48 -17.82 -21.17
CA LYS A 277 22.35 -17.12 -20.21
C LYS A 277 22.23 -15.60 -20.37
N LEU A 278 22.17 -15.12 -21.62
CA LEU A 278 21.96 -13.69 -21.90
C LEU A 278 20.57 -13.23 -21.44
N TRP A 279 19.52 -14.02 -21.70
CA TRP A 279 18.16 -13.75 -21.21
C TRP A 279 18.09 -13.66 -19.68
N LYS A 280 18.70 -14.64 -18.99
CA LYS A 280 18.84 -14.64 -17.53
C LYS A 280 19.52 -13.34 -17.04
N ALA A 281 20.64 -12.97 -17.63
CA ALA A 281 21.39 -11.77 -17.27
C ALA A 281 20.56 -10.50 -17.51
N ALA A 282 19.87 -10.40 -18.65
CA ALA A 282 19.02 -9.26 -18.97
C ALA A 282 17.84 -9.13 -18.01
N GLY A 283 17.18 -10.23 -17.66
CA GLY A 283 16.08 -10.23 -16.67
C GLY A 283 16.56 -9.85 -15.26
N LEU A 284 17.74 -10.31 -14.83
CA LEU A 284 18.33 -9.89 -13.56
C LEU A 284 18.69 -8.40 -13.57
N LEU A 285 19.25 -7.88 -14.68
CA LEU A 285 19.54 -6.45 -14.82
C LEU A 285 18.26 -5.61 -14.79
N ALA A 286 17.17 -6.08 -15.42
CA ALA A 286 15.88 -5.40 -15.37
C ALA A 286 15.34 -5.32 -13.92
N LEU A 287 15.47 -6.40 -13.12
CA LEU A 287 15.07 -6.39 -11.72
C LEU A 287 15.98 -5.48 -10.87
N VAL A 288 17.29 -5.48 -11.10
CA VAL A 288 18.22 -4.55 -10.44
C VAL A 288 17.86 -3.10 -10.77
N TYR A 289 17.55 -2.83 -12.04
CA TYR A 289 17.12 -1.52 -12.51
C TYR A 289 15.83 -1.07 -11.81
N LEU A 290 14.85 -1.96 -11.67
CA LEU A 290 13.60 -1.67 -10.94
C LEU A 290 13.86 -1.39 -9.46
N VAL A 291 14.65 -2.22 -8.76
CA VAL A 291 15.01 -2.00 -7.34
C VAL A 291 15.76 -0.68 -7.16
N TYR A 292 16.65 -0.34 -8.08
CA TYR A 292 17.37 0.93 -8.07
C TYR A 292 16.42 2.13 -8.12
N TYR A 293 15.46 2.15 -9.06
CA TYR A 293 14.50 3.25 -9.16
C TYR A 293 13.47 3.26 -8.04
N ASN A 294 13.02 2.11 -7.54
CA ASN A 294 12.23 2.04 -6.32
C ASN A 294 12.98 2.69 -5.14
N THR A 295 14.28 2.44 -5.03
CA THR A 295 15.11 3.02 -3.97
C THR A 295 15.26 4.53 -4.13
N ILE A 296 15.41 5.03 -5.36
CA ILE A 296 15.41 6.49 -5.62
C ILE A 296 14.09 7.10 -5.20
N ASN A 297 12.95 6.52 -5.62
CA ASN A 297 11.63 7.01 -5.27
C ASN A 297 11.39 6.99 -3.76
N ALA A 298 11.82 5.95 -3.06
CA ALA A 298 11.74 5.88 -1.61
C ALA A 298 12.55 7.01 -0.93
N ASN A 299 13.77 7.26 -1.40
CA ASN A 299 14.61 8.34 -0.87
C ASN A 299 14.00 9.73 -1.14
N LEU A 300 13.46 9.96 -2.34
CA LEU A 300 12.76 11.20 -2.67
C LEU A 300 11.52 11.39 -1.77
N ALA A 301 10.73 10.32 -1.56
CA ALA A 301 9.58 10.34 -0.69
C ALA A 301 9.96 10.67 0.77
N TYR A 302 10.96 10.01 1.32
CA TYR A 302 11.42 10.28 2.70
C TYR A 302 11.99 11.69 2.85
N ASN A 303 12.71 12.19 1.85
CA ASN A 303 13.18 13.57 1.84
C ASN A 303 12.01 14.57 1.79
N SER A 304 11.02 14.31 0.94
CA SER A 304 9.80 15.14 0.84
C SER A 304 9.04 15.17 2.16
N MET A 305 8.82 14.01 2.79
CA MET A 305 8.17 13.92 4.11
C MET A 305 8.94 14.71 5.17
N ASN A 306 10.27 14.61 5.19
CA ASN A 306 11.11 15.37 6.13
C ASN A 306 10.99 16.87 5.91
N LEU A 307 11.02 17.33 4.66
CA LEU A 307 10.84 18.75 4.33
C LEU A 307 9.45 19.27 4.71
N SER A 308 8.41 18.48 4.45
CA SER A 308 7.03 18.82 4.84
C SER A 308 6.86 18.89 6.35
N TYR A 309 7.51 17.98 7.10
CA TYR A 309 7.54 18.05 8.55
C TYR A 309 8.25 19.32 9.07
N GLN A 310 9.43 19.65 8.51
CA GLN A 310 10.15 20.85 8.88
C GLN A 310 9.36 22.13 8.58
N LYS A 311 8.69 22.20 7.42
CA LYS A 311 7.79 23.30 7.08
C LYS A 311 6.64 23.40 8.08
N SER A 312 6.01 22.27 8.43
CA SER A 312 4.91 22.20 9.40
C SER A 312 5.35 22.70 10.77
N TYR A 313 6.55 22.26 11.22
CA TYR A 313 7.13 22.70 12.48
C TYR A 313 7.40 24.23 12.48
N ALA A 314 7.98 24.75 11.40
CA ALA A 314 8.25 26.19 11.27
C ALA A 314 6.96 27.02 11.27
N VAL A 315 5.92 26.57 10.57
CA VAL A 315 4.60 27.24 10.58
C VAL A 315 4.00 27.25 11.97
N CYS A 316 3.99 26.08 12.66
CA CYS A 316 3.51 25.99 14.04
C CYS A 316 4.29 26.89 15.00
N SER A 317 5.62 26.96 14.89
CA SER A 317 6.46 27.84 15.70
C SER A 317 6.12 29.31 15.47
N ASN A 318 6.05 29.74 14.21
CA ASN A 318 5.74 31.12 13.86
C ASN A 318 4.34 31.56 14.31
N ILE A 319 3.37 30.68 14.28
CA ILE A 319 2.01 30.98 14.79
C ILE A 319 2.04 31.02 16.31
N LEU A 320 2.75 30.09 16.97
CA LEU A 320 2.90 30.06 18.41
C LEU A 320 3.53 31.34 18.97
N ASP A 321 4.59 31.84 18.32
CA ASP A 321 5.21 33.13 18.71
C ASP A 321 4.15 34.27 18.75
N ARG A 322 3.27 34.31 17.76
CA ARG A 322 2.19 35.30 17.71
C ARG A 322 1.09 35.08 18.73
N ILE A 323 0.85 33.82 19.11
CA ILE A 323 -0.10 33.48 20.20
C ILE A 323 0.50 33.93 21.54
N GLN A 324 1.81 33.74 21.74
CA GLN A 324 2.49 34.13 22.97
C GLN A 324 2.59 35.65 23.17
N ASP A 325 2.51 36.40 22.07
CA ASP A 325 2.46 37.88 22.10
C ASP A 325 1.08 38.46 22.46
N LEU A 326 0.04 37.62 22.62
CA LEU A 326 -1.29 38.06 23.02
C LEU A 326 -1.37 38.29 24.53
N ASP A 327 -1.99 39.37 24.94
CA ASP A 327 -2.15 39.75 26.37
C ASP A 327 -2.95 38.68 27.16
N GLU A 328 -3.85 37.95 26.49
CA GLU A 328 -4.69 36.89 27.05
C GLU A 328 -3.99 35.54 27.19
N TYR A 329 -2.79 35.38 26.64
CA TYR A 329 -1.99 34.17 26.82
C TYR A 329 -1.23 34.24 28.15
N PRO A 330 -1.12 33.16 28.97
CA PRO A 330 -1.59 31.76 28.70
C PRO A 330 -2.97 31.43 29.26
N GLN A 331 -3.80 32.39 29.66
CA GLN A 331 -5.11 32.17 30.28
C GLN A 331 -6.10 31.54 29.25
N THR A 332 -5.98 31.94 27.98
CA THR A 332 -6.79 31.37 26.89
C THR A 332 -6.03 30.25 26.20
N THR A 333 -6.54 29.02 26.28
CA THR A 333 -5.91 27.83 25.70
C THR A 333 -6.73 27.22 24.55
N LYS A 334 -7.93 27.72 24.31
CA LYS A 334 -8.81 27.26 23.22
C LYS A 334 -8.36 27.91 21.91
N VAL A 335 -8.18 27.10 20.85
CA VAL A 335 -7.66 27.58 19.55
C VAL A 335 -8.59 27.18 18.41
N ALA A 336 -8.85 28.12 17.51
CA ALA A 336 -9.58 27.93 16.25
C ALA A 336 -8.69 28.30 15.06
N MET A 337 -8.38 27.33 14.23
CA MET A 337 -7.77 27.57 12.93
C MET A 337 -8.88 27.78 11.91
N MET A 338 -8.90 28.94 11.25
CA MET A 338 -9.97 29.34 10.36
C MET A 338 -9.48 29.33 8.91
N GLY A 339 -9.86 28.30 8.18
CA GLY A 339 -9.36 28.00 6.83
C GLY A 339 -8.17 27.06 6.82
N THR A 340 -7.55 26.90 5.64
CA THR A 340 -6.37 26.05 5.42
C THR A 340 -5.21 26.92 4.94
N TYR A 341 -4.04 26.70 5.53
CA TYR A 341 -2.81 27.35 5.09
C TYR A 341 -1.97 26.39 4.24
N HIS A 342 -1.50 26.89 3.10
CA HIS A 342 -0.60 26.18 2.21
C HIS A 342 0.76 26.89 2.22
N ALA A 343 1.80 26.18 2.66
CA ALA A 343 3.17 26.69 2.68
C ALA A 343 3.95 26.30 1.40
N TYR A 344 3.20 26.11 0.31
CA TYR A 344 3.75 25.68 -0.95
C TYR A 344 4.53 26.85 -1.60
N SER A 345 5.80 26.61 -1.88
CA SER A 345 6.62 27.49 -2.73
C SER A 345 7.12 26.67 -3.90
N GLY A 346 6.55 26.90 -5.07
CA GLY A 346 6.91 26.19 -6.31
C GLY A 346 8.43 26.10 -6.52
N GLY A 347 8.88 25.00 -7.11
CA GLY A 347 10.27 24.83 -7.52
C GLY A 347 10.87 23.44 -7.30
N VAL A 348 10.21 22.53 -6.55
CA VAL A 348 10.66 21.15 -6.35
C VAL A 348 9.53 20.15 -6.67
N GLU A 349 8.51 20.61 -7.38
CA GLU A 349 7.29 19.86 -7.69
C GLU A 349 7.55 18.56 -8.45
N ASP A 350 8.52 18.60 -9.36
CA ASP A 350 8.73 17.54 -10.35
C ASP A 350 9.46 16.31 -9.79
N LEU A 351 9.96 16.37 -8.55
CA LEU A 351 10.73 15.28 -7.93
C LEU A 351 9.94 14.46 -6.92
N HIS A 352 8.66 14.74 -6.78
CA HIS A 352 7.82 14.08 -5.78
C HIS A 352 7.19 12.81 -6.36
N PRO A 353 7.47 11.61 -5.82
CA PRO A 353 6.78 10.40 -6.22
C PRO A 353 5.33 10.41 -5.72
N ASP A 354 4.39 10.01 -6.57
CA ASP A 354 2.97 9.83 -6.19
C ASP A 354 2.83 8.60 -5.29
N ILE A 355 3.14 8.79 -4.01
CA ILE A 355 3.06 7.77 -2.95
C ILE A 355 2.13 8.28 -1.86
N MET A 356 1.11 7.50 -1.53
CA MET A 356 0.14 7.84 -0.49
C MET A 356 0.84 8.17 0.84
N GLY A 357 0.48 9.33 1.43
CA GLY A 357 1.07 9.85 2.67
C GLY A 357 2.32 10.72 2.48
N VAL A 358 2.82 10.83 1.25
CA VAL A 358 3.91 11.75 0.91
C VAL A 358 3.31 13.07 0.43
N SER A 359 3.76 14.18 0.98
CA SER A 359 3.32 15.53 0.60
C SER A 359 4.53 16.43 0.31
N GLN A 360 4.31 17.47 -0.45
CA GLN A 360 5.27 18.57 -0.65
C GLN A 360 4.90 19.79 0.18
N ASP A 361 3.65 19.90 0.58
CA ASP A 361 3.12 20.93 1.45
C ASP A 361 3.26 20.54 2.93
N ILE A 362 2.79 21.38 3.82
CA ILE A 362 2.69 21.09 5.25
C ILE A 362 1.68 19.97 5.50
N TYR A 363 1.88 19.24 6.60
CA TYR A 363 0.94 18.21 7.09
C TYR A 363 -0.18 18.78 7.98
N LEU A 364 -0.45 20.09 7.90
CA LEU A 364 -1.37 20.81 8.77
C LEU A 364 -2.69 21.13 8.05
N GLU A 365 -3.46 20.10 7.71
CA GLU A 365 -4.71 20.23 6.94
C GLU A 365 -5.90 20.71 7.77
N GLY A 366 -5.85 20.56 9.08
CA GLY A 366 -6.94 20.93 9.99
C GLY A 366 -6.47 21.24 11.40
N ASP A 367 -7.34 21.80 12.21
CA ASP A 367 -7.05 22.27 13.57
C ASP A 367 -6.35 21.25 14.45
N TYR A 368 -6.81 20.01 14.39
CA TYR A 368 -6.28 18.95 15.24
C TYR A 368 -4.81 18.66 14.95
N HIS A 369 -4.33 18.88 13.72
CA HIS A 369 -2.93 18.73 13.37
C HIS A 369 -2.06 19.80 14.06
N TYR A 370 -2.52 21.07 14.04
CA TYR A 370 -1.82 22.15 14.74
C TYR A 370 -1.77 21.90 16.24
N ILE A 371 -2.93 21.54 16.82
CA ILE A 371 -3.04 21.27 18.25
C ILE A 371 -2.21 20.06 18.65
N ALA A 372 -2.23 18.99 17.86
CA ALA A 372 -1.36 17.83 18.09
C ALA A 372 0.11 18.21 18.05
N MET A 373 0.54 19.02 17.06
CA MET A 373 1.92 19.48 16.96
C MET A 373 2.30 20.31 18.20
N TRP A 374 1.50 21.28 18.60
CA TRP A 374 1.77 22.10 19.78
C TRP A 374 1.77 21.29 21.08
N ASN A 375 0.80 20.41 21.27
CA ASN A 375 0.71 19.64 22.51
C ASN A 375 1.81 18.59 22.63
N TYR A 376 2.09 17.84 21.57
CA TYR A 376 3.06 16.74 21.60
C TYR A 376 4.51 17.17 21.34
N CYS A 377 4.74 18.11 20.42
CA CYS A 377 6.09 18.53 20.06
C CYS A 377 6.59 19.72 20.88
N PHE A 378 5.69 20.62 21.31
CA PHE A 378 6.03 21.81 22.08
C PHE A 378 5.64 21.70 23.56
N GLY A 379 4.91 20.65 23.99
CA GLY A 379 4.54 20.41 25.38
C GLY A 379 3.45 21.37 25.91
N LEU A 380 2.57 21.87 25.04
CA LEU A 380 1.50 22.79 25.38
C LEU A 380 0.18 22.06 25.68
N GLY A 381 -0.83 22.78 26.18
CA GLY A 381 -2.14 22.25 26.55
C GLY A 381 -3.28 22.90 25.79
N PHE A 382 -3.15 23.13 24.49
CA PHE A 382 -4.20 23.72 23.68
C PHE A 382 -5.39 22.77 23.46
N ALA A 383 -6.61 23.34 23.42
CA ALA A 383 -7.85 22.64 23.21
C ALA A 383 -8.50 23.04 21.88
N LEU A 384 -9.18 22.08 21.27
CA LEU A 384 -9.94 22.28 20.03
C LEU A 384 -11.20 23.13 20.28
N THR A 385 -11.54 23.96 19.30
CA THR A 385 -12.80 24.71 19.23
C THR A 385 -13.82 23.89 18.44
N SER A 386 -15.07 23.84 18.91
CA SER A 386 -16.16 23.15 18.19
C SER A 386 -16.53 23.87 16.88
N GLY A 387 -17.21 23.15 15.96
CA GLY A 387 -17.70 23.74 14.73
C GLY A 387 -18.68 24.88 14.96
N GLU A 388 -19.62 24.72 15.90
CA GLU A 388 -20.60 25.74 16.26
C GLU A 388 -19.95 27.04 16.79
N GLU A 389 -18.91 26.90 17.62
CA GLU A 389 -18.16 28.06 18.12
C GLU A 389 -17.37 28.75 17.00
N LYS A 390 -16.80 28.00 16.03
CA LYS A 390 -16.17 28.58 14.86
C LYS A 390 -17.14 29.36 13.99
N ASP A 391 -18.34 28.84 13.79
CA ASP A 391 -19.39 29.52 13.02
C ASP A 391 -19.84 30.80 13.75
N ALA A 392 -19.95 30.78 15.08
CA ALA A 392 -20.20 31.95 15.87
C ALA A 392 -19.07 33.00 15.76
N ILE A 393 -17.83 32.57 15.76
CA ILE A 393 -16.65 33.45 15.54
C ILE A 393 -16.70 34.05 14.13
N ARG A 394 -16.96 33.25 13.08
CA ARG A 394 -17.07 33.73 11.70
C ARG A 394 -18.11 34.85 11.52
N ALA A 395 -19.19 34.80 12.29
CA ALA A 395 -20.25 35.81 12.23
C ALA A 395 -19.91 37.14 12.91
N THR A 396 -18.77 37.23 13.63
CA THR A 396 -18.38 38.48 14.33
C THR A 396 -17.72 39.47 13.35
N GLU A 397 -17.99 40.78 13.60
CA GLU A 397 -17.35 41.86 12.87
C GLU A 397 -15.82 41.86 13.08
N GLU A 398 -15.38 41.49 14.28
CA GLU A 398 -13.96 41.36 14.61
C GLU A 398 -13.24 40.36 13.69
N TYR A 399 -13.82 39.17 13.49
CA TYR A 399 -13.27 38.17 12.56
C TYR A 399 -13.27 38.65 11.11
N GLN A 400 -14.35 39.29 10.66
CA GLN A 400 -14.44 39.78 9.29
C GLN A 400 -13.33 40.80 8.98
N ASN A 401 -12.98 41.66 9.96
CA ASN A 401 -11.95 42.66 9.85
C ASN A 401 -10.54 42.17 10.17
N MET A 402 -10.36 40.89 10.55
CA MET A 402 -9.02 40.31 10.78
C MET A 402 -8.23 40.21 9.48
N ALA A 403 -6.93 40.51 9.58
CA ALA A 403 -5.99 40.20 8.51
C ALA A 403 -5.83 38.67 8.36
N VAL A 404 -5.45 38.25 7.15
CA VAL A 404 -5.15 36.84 6.85
C VAL A 404 -3.66 36.55 7.13
N TYR A 405 -3.35 35.41 7.71
CA TYR A 405 -1.98 34.94 7.94
C TYR A 405 -1.22 34.86 6.59
N PRO A 406 0.04 35.32 6.50
CA PRO A 406 0.95 35.70 7.61
C PRO A 406 0.94 37.20 8.00
N ALA A 407 -0.04 37.99 7.60
CA ALA A 407 -0.06 39.43 7.96
C ALA A 407 -0.18 39.66 9.47
N LYS A 408 0.26 40.83 9.93
CA LYS A 408 0.05 41.26 11.32
C LYS A 408 -1.45 41.36 11.63
N GLY A 409 -1.88 40.87 12.81
CA GLY A 409 -3.28 40.88 13.23
C GLY A 409 -4.09 39.67 12.71
N SER A 410 -3.44 38.67 12.12
CA SER A 410 -4.06 37.39 11.73
C SER A 410 -4.24 36.40 12.88
N VAL A 411 -3.73 36.72 14.07
CA VAL A 411 -3.92 35.97 15.30
C VAL A 411 -4.49 36.94 16.34
N ARG A 412 -5.69 36.64 16.89
CA ARG A 412 -6.40 37.43 17.88
C ARG A 412 -7.23 36.56 18.80
N VAL A 413 -7.66 37.09 19.95
CA VAL A 413 -8.66 36.47 20.79
C VAL A 413 -10.04 37.02 20.46
N ILE A 414 -10.99 36.13 20.13
CA ILE A 414 -12.40 36.41 19.89
C ILE A 414 -13.20 35.41 20.70
N ASN A 415 -14.17 35.89 21.51
CA ASN A 415 -15.04 35.03 22.33
C ASN A 415 -14.22 34.05 23.20
N ASN A 416 -13.17 34.51 23.87
CA ASN A 416 -12.27 33.71 24.70
C ASN A 416 -11.65 32.52 23.95
N THR A 417 -11.43 32.67 22.65
CA THR A 417 -10.77 31.69 21.78
C THR A 417 -9.68 32.37 20.96
N ILE A 418 -8.50 31.78 20.93
CA ILE A 418 -7.40 32.21 20.06
C ILE A 418 -7.78 31.84 18.63
N VAL A 419 -7.92 32.79 17.76
CA VAL A 419 -8.32 32.64 16.37
C VAL A 419 -7.12 32.90 15.47
N VAL A 420 -6.83 31.97 14.57
CA VAL A 420 -5.84 32.11 13.51
C VAL A 420 -6.60 32.10 12.17
N LYS A 421 -6.54 33.21 11.43
CA LYS A 421 -7.27 33.39 10.15
C LYS A 421 -6.38 33.07 8.95
N PHE A 422 -6.77 32.09 8.14
CA PHE A 422 -6.07 31.69 6.90
C PHE A 422 -6.84 32.08 5.62
N GLU A 423 -8.13 32.41 5.72
CA GLU A 423 -9.01 32.76 4.59
C GLU A 423 -9.87 34.01 4.85
#